data_d4b52181bf09c69308bf8476ae3d94af
#
_entry.id   d4b52181bf09c69308bf8476ae3d94af
#
_cell.length_a   1.000
_cell.length_b   1.000
_cell.length_c   1.000
_cell.angle_alpha   90.00
_cell.angle_beta   90.00
_cell.angle_gamma   90.00
#
_symmetry.space_group_name_H-M   'P 1'
#
loop_
_entity.id
_entity.type
_entity.pdbx_description
1 polymer ?
#
loop_
_entity_poly.entity_id
_entity_poly.type
_entity_poly.pdbx_seq_one_letter_code
_entity_poly.pdbx_strand_id
1 'polypeptide(L)'
;MFAKLGDFTQLSETRQLADFLSNGYLTKQWDRVLVFSMNFRTALRQEVLIRQILPVEFEVLKKTIKEIVPETGKFSELRENNNTSPSPSSTEEGRSRIIDYLVEPSPEIVLKELAPHLIEMQVYHIILEANASEHAARRMAMKNASDNAEKLVGDLTLIYNKSRQAAITREIIEITAGAEVL
;
A
#
# COMPACT_ATOMS: atom_id res chain seq x y z
N MET A 1 10.23 4.42 -22.89
CA MET A 1 10.05 3.35 -21.91
C MET A 1 10.66 3.83 -20.61
N PHE A 2 9.84 4.08 -19.58
CA PHE A 2 10.33 4.52 -18.28
C PHE A 2 10.97 3.31 -17.59
N ALA A 3 12.26 3.40 -17.30
CA ALA A 3 13.00 2.31 -16.65
C ALA A 3 12.66 2.27 -15.17
N LYS A 4 12.69 1.08 -14.60
CA LYS A 4 12.52 0.71 -13.20
C LYS A 4 12.52 1.89 -12.23
N LEU A 5 11.33 2.34 -11.85
CA LEU A 5 11.15 3.15 -10.67
C LEU A 5 11.57 2.27 -9.47
N GLY A 6 12.61 2.69 -8.74
CA GLY A 6 13.17 1.92 -7.64
C GLY A 6 12.22 1.83 -6.43
N ASP A 7 12.59 1.01 -5.45
CA ASP A 7 11.84 0.85 -4.19
C ASP A 7 11.65 2.17 -3.42
N PHE A 8 12.55 3.13 -3.63
CA PHE A 8 12.53 4.48 -3.05
C PHE A 8 12.39 5.53 -4.15
N THR A 9 11.29 5.49 -4.88
CA THR A 9 11.00 6.44 -5.96
C THR A 9 10.88 7.86 -5.39
N GLN A 10 11.65 8.79 -5.94
CA GLN A 10 11.57 10.21 -5.61
C GLN A 10 10.52 10.92 -6.45
N LEU A 11 9.97 12.03 -5.93
CA LEU A 11 9.00 12.85 -6.66
C LEU A 11 9.56 13.36 -8.00
N SER A 12 10.86 13.68 -8.05
CA SER A 12 11.54 14.11 -9.26
C SER A 12 11.53 13.09 -10.40
N GLU A 13 11.55 11.80 -10.08
CA GLU A 13 11.50 10.72 -11.08
C GLU A 13 10.10 10.55 -11.65
N THR A 14 9.07 10.77 -10.82
CA THR A 14 7.66 10.67 -11.24
C THR A 14 7.22 11.86 -12.07
N ARG A 15 7.86 13.01 -11.91
CA ARG A 15 7.56 14.22 -12.64
C ARG A 15 7.68 14.02 -14.15
N GLN A 16 8.75 13.36 -14.62
CA GLN A 16 8.94 13.08 -16.05
C GLN A 16 7.78 12.23 -16.61
N LEU A 17 7.25 11.28 -15.83
CA LEU A 17 6.10 10.47 -16.22
C LEU A 17 4.82 11.30 -16.24
N ALA A 18 4.60 12.14 -15.23
CA ALA A 18 3.44 13.02 -15.15
C ALA A 18 3.42 14.03 -16.31
N ASP A 19 4.57 14.63 -16.63
CA ASP A 19 4.74 15.55 -17.76
C ASP A 19 4.46 14.84 -19.10
N PHE A 20 4.95 13.61 -19.27
CA PHE A 20 4.69 12.81 -20.47
C PHE A 20 3.19 12.55 -20.65
N LEU A 21 2.49 12.13 -19.57
CA LEU A 21 1.05 11.86 -19.60
C LEU A 21 0.24 13.12 -19.90
N SER A 22 0.61 14.23 -19.26
CA SER A 22 -0.07 15.52 -19.43
C SER A 22 0.11 16.07 -20.83
N ASN A 23 1.35 16.04 -21.35
CA ASN A 23 1.65 16.52 -22.69
C ASN A 23 0.94 15.69 -23.77
N GLY A 24 0.93 14.38 -23.64
CA GLY A 24 0.22 13.52 -24.58
C GLY A 24 -1.30 13.73 -24.58
N TYR A 25 -1.88 14.03 -23.43
CA TYR A 25 -3.28 14.41 -23.33
C TYR A 25 -3.55 15.78 -23.98
N LEU A 26 -2.72 16.78 -23.73
CA LEU A 26 -2.83 18.12 -24.32
C LEU A 26 -2.65 18.11 -25.84
N THR A 27 -1.76 17.26 -26.35
CA THR A 27 -1.52 17.07 -27.79
C THR A 27 -2.54 16.13 -28.45
N LYS A 28 -3.56 15.66 -27.71
CA LYS A 28 -4.60 14.73 -28.19
C LYS A 28 -4.05 13.43 -28.77
N GLN A 29 -2.93 12.93 -28.26
CA GLN A 29 -2.43 11.61 -28.59
C GLN A 29 -3.27 10.50 -27.91
N TRP A 30 -3.85 10.83 -26.76
CA TRP A 30 -4.83 10.00 -26.04
C TRP A 30 -5.88 10.87 -25.38
N ASP A 31 -7.11 10.33 -25.32
CA ASP A 31 -8.27 11.02 -24.75
C ASP A 31 -8.47 10.65 -23.26
N ARG A 32 -7.91 9.53 -22.82
CA ARG A 32 -8.07 9.04 -21.46
C ARG A 32 -6.83 8.29 -21.01
N VAL A 33 -6.42 8.54 -19.78
CA VAL A 33 -5.33 7.82 -19.12
C VAL A 33 -5.88 7.05 -17.92
N LEU A 34 -5.77 5.72 -18.00
CA LEU A 34 -6.15 4.81 -16.93
C LEU A 34 -4.89 4.12 -16.40
N VAL A 35 -4.77 4.04 -15.08
CA VAL A 35 -3.69 3.35 -14.41
C VAL A 35 -4.22 2.17 -13.62
N PHE A 36 -3.60 1.01 -13.84
CA PHE A 36 -3.84 -0.20 -13.06
C PHE A 36 -2.75 -0.29 -12.00
N SER A 37 -3.12 -0.26 -10.74
CA SER A 37 -2.17 -0.29 -9.63
C SER A 37 -2.67 -1.13 -8.47
N MET A 38 -1.72 -1.59 -7.66
CA MET A 38 -2.04 -2.21 -6.38
C MET A 38 -2.29 -1.13 -5.35
N ASN A 39 -3.46 -1.16 -4.72
CA ASN A 39 -3.81 -0.30 -3.60
C ASN A 39 -3.50 -1.01 -2.29
N PHE A 40 -2.80 -0.32 -1.41
CA PHE A 40 -2.47 -0.80 -0.08
C PHE A 40 -3.59 -0.47 0.91
N ARG A 41 -4.39 -1.46 1.31
CA ARG A 41 -5.40 -1.29 2.37
C ARG A 41 -4.84 -1.63 3.75
N THR A 42 -4.26 -2.81 3.86
CA THR A 42 -3.59 -3.30 5.07
C THR A 42 -2.45 -4.22 4.68
N ALA A 43 -1.60 -4.60 5.64
CA ALA A 43 -0.52 -5.55 5.39
C ALA A 43 -1.01 -6.92 4.87
N LEU A 44 -2.27 -7.28 5.16
CA LEU A 44 -2.89 -8.54 4.76
C LEU A 44 -3.79 -8.42 3.53
N ARG A 45 -4.25 -7.20 3.21
CA ARG A 45 -5.22 -6.95 2.15
C ARG A 45 -4.71 -5.91 1.18
N GLN A 46 -4.48 -6.34 -0.04
CA GLN A 46 -4.11 -5.51 -1.17
C GLN A 46 -5.10 -5.76 -2.29
N GLU A 47 -5.50 -4.71 -2.98
CA GLU A 47 -6.52 -4.76 -4.02
C GLU A 47 -5.99 -4.09 -5.29
N VAL A 48 -6.32 -4.68 -6.44
CA VAL A 48 -6.06 -4.02 -7.72
C VAL A 48 -7.13 -2.96 -7.96
N LEU A 49 -6.70 -1.73 -8.17
CA LEU A 49 -7.58 -0.63 -8.55
C LEU A 49 -7.23 -0.08 -9.92
N ILE A 50 -8.27 0.30 -10.63
CA ILE A 50 -8.18 1.04 -11.89
C ILE A 50 -8.55 2.47 -11.57
N ARG A 51 -7.59 3.38 -11.74
CA ARG A 51 -7.79 4.81 -11.51
C ARG A 51 -7.65 5.58 -12.82
N GLN A 52 -8.59 6.50 -13.05
CA GLN A 52 -8.48 7.45 -14.14
C GLN A 52 -7.67 8.66 -13.64
N ILE A 53 -6.57 8.95 -14.34
CA ILE A 53 -5.74 10.13 -14.05
C ILE A 53 -6.19 11.30 -14.93
N LEU A 54 -6.47 11.04 -16.20
CA LEU A 54 -6.92 12.04 -17.17
C LEU A 54 -8.15 11.56 -17.92
N PRO A 55 -9.14 12.44 -18.18
CA PRO A 55 -9.28 13.80 -17.67
C PRO A 55 -9.46 13.85 -16.16
N VAL A 56 -9.08 14.99 -15.56
CA VAL A 56 -9.26 15.24 -14.13
C VAL A 56 -10.70 15.69 -13.90
N GLU A 57 -11.54 14.80 -13.41
CA GLU A 57 -12.90 15.10 -12.98
C GLU A 57 -12.95 15.30 -11.47
N PHE A 58 -13.68 16.31 -11.02
CA PHE A 58 -13.79 16.63 -9.59
C PHE A 58 -14.31 15.45 -8.75
N GLU A 59 -15.29 14.70 -9.28
CA GLU A 59 -15.84 13.52 -8.62
C GLU A 59 -14.81 12.39 -8.49
N VAL A 60 -13.98 12.21 -9.52
CA VAL A 60 -12.88 11.22 -9.50
C VAL A 60 -11.83 11.60 -8.47
N LEU A 61 -11.45 12.88 -8.39
CA LEU A 61 -10.52 13.38 -7.37
C LEU A 61 -11.07 13.15 -5.96
N LYS A 62 -12.32 13.49 -5.72
CA LYS A 62 -12.98 13.28 -4.44
C LYS A 62 -13.01 11.80 -4.03
N LYS A 63 -13.26 10.91 -4.98
CA LYS A 63 -13.22 9.46 -4.78
C LYS A 63 -11.80 8.99 -4.46
N THR A 64 -10.81 9.44 -5.22
CA THR A 64 -9.39 9.09 -4.99
C THR A 64 -8.93 9.56 -3.62
N ILE A 65 -9.26 10.77 -3.18
CA ILE A 65 -8.92 11.27 -1.85
C ILE A 65 -9.55 10.39 -0.75
N LYS A 66 -10.80 9.97 -0.92
CA LYS A 66 -11.46 9.04 0.02
C LYS A 66 -10.81 7.66 0.06
N GLU A 67 -10.29 7.19 -1.06
CA GLU A 67 -9.60 5.90 -1.16
C GLU A 67 -8.20 5.94 -0.53
N ILE A 68 -7.53 7.09 -0.57
CA ILE A 68 -6.20 7.31 0.01
C ILE A 68 -6.25 7.28 1.54
N VAL A 69 -7.33 7.79 2.15
CA VAL A 69 -7.46 7.82 3.61
C VAL A 69 -7.66 6.40 4.14
N PRO A 70 -6.81 5.91 5.05
CA PRO A 70 -6.89 4.56 5.57
C PRO A 70 -8.21 4.32 6.33
N GLU A 71 -8.71 3.08 6.28
CA GLU A 71 -9.94 2.68 6.97
C GLU A 71 -9.78 2.63 8.49
N THR A 72 -8.54 2.40 8.96
CA THR A 72 -8.22 2.24 10.37
C THR A 72 -6.94 2.99 10.72
N GLY A 73 -6.88 3.60 11.91
CA GLY A 73 -5.69 4.27 12.43
C GLY A 73 -5.89 5.76 12.68
N LYS A 74 -4.80 6.45 13.04
CA LYS A 74 -4.81 7.87 13.44
C LYS A 74 -5.40 8.82 12.40
N PHE A 75 -5.40 8.44 11.13
CA PHE A 75 -5.91 9.27 10.02
C PHE A 75 -7.28 8.82 9.50
N SER A 76 -7.91 7.78 10.08
CA SER A 76 -9.25 7.33 9.68
C SER A 76 -10.33 8.37 9.93
N GLU A 77 -10.15 9.24 10.92
CA GLU A 77 -11.06 10.35 11.23
C GLU A 77 -11.21 11.36 10.06
N LEU A 78 -10.17 11.49 9.23
CA LEU A 78 -10.22 12.33 8.02
C LEU A 78 -11.21 11.79 6.97
N ARG A 79 -11.52 10.49 7.01
CA ARG A 79 -12.49 9.86 6.09
C ARG A 79 -13.92 10.22 6.47
N GLU A 80 -14.22 10.30 7.76
CA GLU A 80 -15.55 10.67 8.26
C GLU A 80 -15.82 12.17 8.09
N ASN A 81 -14.81 13.00 8.35
CA ASN A 81 -14.93 14.46 8.24
C ASN A 81 -15.09 14.96 6.79
N ASN A 82 -14.69 14.18 5.78
CA ASN A 82 -14.95 14.51 4.37
C ASN A 82 -16.41 14.33 3.95
N ASN A 83 -17.27 13.75 4.78
CA ASN A 83 -18.73 13.68 4.56
C ASN A 83 -19.49 14.81 5.25
N THR A 84 -18.87 15.45 6.22
CA THR A 84 -19.34 16.68 6.81
C THR A 84 -18.54 17.82 6.21
N SER A 85 -19.15 18.61 5.32
CA SER A 85 -18.78 20.01 5.21
C SER A 85 -18.62 20.51 6.65
N PRO A 86 -17.58 21.33 6.99
CA PRO A 86 -17.46 21.83 8.32
C PRO A 86 -18.77 22.51 8.71
N SER A 87 -19.59 21.74 9.43
CA SER A 87 -20.82 22.26 10.01
C SER A 87 -20.33 23.16 11.13
N PRO A 88 -20.58 24.46 11.08
CA PRO A 88 -20.30 25.32 12.21
C PRO A 88 -21.11 24.77 13.38
N SER A 89 -20.41 24.51 14.49
CA SER A 89 -21.02 24.14 15.77
C SER A 89 -22.35 24.83 15.97
N SER A 90 -23.38 24.03 16.25
CA SER A 90 -24.72 24.40 16.59
C SER A 90 -24.73 25.45 17.73
N THR A 91 -24.81 26.70 17.36
CA THR A 91 -25.36 27.75 18.18
C THR A 91 -26.18 28.65 17.26
N GLU A 92 -27.47 28.52 17.42
CA GLU A 92 -28.59 29.40 17.07
C GLU A 92 -28.44 30.33 15.86
N GLU A 93 -29.44 30.22 14.99
CA GLU A 93 -29.82 31.02 13.85
C GLU A 93 -29.32 30.54 12.49
N GLY A 94 -30.22 29.82 11.83
CA GLY A 94 -30.19 29.25 10.51
C GLY A 94 -29.74 30.13 9.34
N ARG A 95 -28.45 30.43 9.29
CA ARG A 95 -27.79 30.87 8.07
C ARG A 95 -26.54 29.99 7.89
N SER A 96 -26.66 29.02 7.00
CA SER A 96 -25.51 28.36 6.41
C SER A 96 -24.53 29.44 5.92
N ARG A 97 -23.51 29.74 6.70
CA ARG A 97 -22.38 30.57 6.23
C ARG A 97 -21.66 29.76 5.18
N ILE A 98 -21.97 30.02 3.92
CA ILE A 98 -21.13 29.61 2.81
C ILE A 98 -19.81 30.34 3.05
N ILE A 99 -18.78 29.62 3.46
CA ILE A 99 -17.43 30.16 3.55
C ILE A 99 -16.98 30.37 2.11
N ASP A 100 -17.07 31.60 1.65
CA ASP A 100 -16.61 31.98 0.33
C ASP A 100 -15.08 32.15 0.41
N TYR A 101 -14.36 31.24 -0.23
CA TYR A 101 -12.90 31.31 -0.26
C TYR A 101 -12.46 32.36 -1.28
N LEU A 102 -11.77 33.40 -0.82
CA LEU A 102 -11.13 34.34 -1.70
C LEU A 102 -9.94 33.68 -2.39
N VAL A 103 -10.04 33.53 -3.70
CA VAL A 103 -8.97 32.94 -4.53
C VAL A 103 -8.27 34.05 -5.29
N GLU A 104 -6.97 34.23 -5.02
CA GLU A 104 -6.14 35.24 -5.66
C GLU A 104 -5.05 34.57 -6.52
N PRO A 105 -4.72 35.07 -7.74
CA PRO A 105 -5.30 36.26 -8.40
C PRO A 105 -6.64 35.98 -9.11
N SER A 106 -6.91 34.75 -9.53
CA SER A 106 -8.21 34.29 -10.03
C SER A 106 -8.30 32.76 -9.96
N PRO A 107 -9.50 32.18 -9.82
CA PRO A 107 -9.69 30.73 -9.78
C PRO A 107 -9.11 29.99 -11.00
N GLU A 108 -9.20 30.61 -12.17
CA GLU A 108 -8.71 30.01 -13.42
C GLU A 108 -7.19 29.91 -13.47
N ILE A 109 -6.50 30.95 -13.00
CA ILE A 109 -5.02 30.97 -12.95
C ILE A 109 -4.54 29.93 -11.93
N VAL A 110 -5.15 29.91 -10.75
CA VAL A 110 -4.79 28.95 -9.70
C VAL A 110 -5.04 27.51 -10.15
N LEU A 111 -6.16 27.21 -10.82
CA LEU A 111 -6.45 25.89 -11.34
C LEU A 111 -5.46 25.48 -12.44
N LYS A 112 -5.04 26.40 -13.30
CA LYS A 112 -4.06 26.12 -14.35
C LYS A 112 -2.69 25.73 -13.79
N GLU A 113 -2.27 26.34 -12.70
CA GLU A 113 -1.01 26.00 -12.03
C GLU A 113 -1.15 24.76 -11.14
N LEU A 114 -2.29 24.57 -10.49
CA LEU A 114 -2.53 23.46 -9.57
C LEU A 114 -2.72 22.13 -10.30
N ALA A 115 -3.38 22.11 -11.46
CA ALA A 115 -3.73 20.88 -12.15
C ALA A 115 -2.51 20.00 -12.50
N PRO A 116 -1.40 20.50 -13.05
CA PRO A 116 -0.20 19.69 -13.29
C PRO A 116 0.38 19.10 -12.01
N HIS A 117 0.39 19.88 -10.94
CA HIS A 117 0.88 19.43 -9.64
C HIS A 117 0.01 18.33 -9.04
N LEU A 118 -1.31 18.42 -9.17
CA LEU A 118 -2.23 17.36 -8.73
C LEU A 118 -1.99 16.06 -9.51
N ILE A 119 -1.75 16.13 -10.81
CA ILE A 119 -1.43 14.94 -11.63
C ILE A 119 -0.11 14.32 -11.16
N GLU A 120 0.92 15.14 -10.95
CA GLU A 120 2.23 14.69 -10.45
C GLU A 120 2.09 13.97 -9.10
N MET A 121 1.39 14.58 -8.15
CA MET A 121 1.14 14.00 -6.84
C MET A 121 0.32 12.70 -6.91
N GLN A 122 -0.68 12.64 -7.80
CA GLN A 122 -1.50 11.46 -7.98
C GLN A 122 -0.69 10.29 -8.54
N VAL A 123 0.15 10.53 -9.55
CA VAL A 123 1.06 9.53 -10.11
C VAL A 123 2.05 9.03 -9.05
N TYR A 124 2.66 9.96 -8.31
CA TYR A 124 3.58 9.64 -7.23
C TYR A 124 2.92 8.76 -6.17
N HIS A 125 1.72 9.11 -5.74
CA HIS A 125 0.97 8.34 -4.74
C HIS A 125 0.68 6.92 -5.20
N ILE A 126 0.25 6.73 -6.45
CA ILE A 126 -0.02 5.41 -7.03
C ILE A 126 1.24 4.53 -7.00
N ILE A 127 2.40 5.09 -7.32
CA ILE A 127 3.67 4.36 -7.30
C ILE A 127 4.06 3.98 -5.87
N LEU A 128 3.92 4.89 -4.91
CA LEU A 128 4.18 4.61 -3.50
C LEU A 128 3.25 3.51 -2.94
N GLU A 129 1.97 3.53 -3.30
CA GLU A 129 1.03 2.47 -2.90
C GLU A 129 1.42 1.11 -3.48
N ALA A 130 1.85 1.07 -4.74
CA ALA A 130 2.30 -0.17 -5.36
C ALA A 130 3.54 -0.73 -4.66
N ASN A 131 4.54 0.12 -4.38
CA ASN A 131 5.75 -0.28 -3.66
C ASN A 131 5.43 -0.74 -2.23
N ALA A 132 4.57 -0.02 -1.50
CA ALA A 132 4.13 -0.40 -0.17
C ALA A 132 3.41 -1.76 -0.17
N SER A 133 2.58 -2.02 -1.18
CA SER A 133 1.88 -3.31 -1.35
C SER A 133 2.86 -4.45 -1.61
N GLU A 134 3.87 -4.24 -2.44
CA GLU A 134 4.91 -5.25 -2.72
C GLU A 134 5.73 -5.56 -1.47
N HIS A 135 6.19 -4.53 -0.74
CA HIS A 135 6.92 -4.72 0.51
C HIS A 135 6.09 -5.44 1.59
N ALA A 136 4.82 -5.13 1.70
CA ALA A 136 3.92 -5.80 2.63
C ALA A 136 3.73 -7.28 2.28
N ALA A 137 3.49 -7.60 1.00
CA ALA A 137 3.34 -8.97 0.52
C ALA A 137 4.64 -9.77 0.76
N ARG A 138 5.79 -9.20 0.42
CA ARG A 138 7.11 -9.80 0.66
C ARG A 138 7.32 -10.08 2.14
N ARG A 139 7.04 -9.11 3.02
CA ARG A 139 7.16 -9.27 4.46
C ARG A 139 6.28 -10.41 4.99
N MET A 140 5.04 -10.50 4.54
CA MET A 140 4.12 -11.57 4.96
C MET A 140 4.58 -12.95 4.47
N ALA A 141 5.04 -13.04 3.23
CA ALA A 141 5.59 -14.28 2.68
C ALA A 141 6.83 -14.75 3.47
N MET A 142 7.75 -13.84 3.77
CA MET A 142 8.95 -14.15 4.55
C MET A 142 8.62 -14.54 5.98
N LYS A 143 7.63 -13.88 6.60
CA LYS A 143 7.17 -14.28 7.94
C LYS A 143 6.60 -15.69 7.93
N ASN A 144 5.71 -16.00 7.01
CA ASN A 144 5.13 -17.35 6.90
C ASN A 144 6.19 -18.41 6.62
N ALA A 145 7.20 -18.09 5.79
CA ALA A 145 8.32 -18.98 5.53
C ALA A 145 9.16 -19.23 6.80
N SER A 146 9.42 -18.19 7.60
CA SER A 146 10.15 -18.30 8.87
C SER A 146 9.38 -19.15 9.88
N ASP A 147 8.08 -18.90 10.04
CA ASP A 147 7.21 -19.66 10.96
C ASP A 147 7.14 -21.14 10.56
N ASN A 148 7.08 -21.44 9.26
CA ASN A 148 7.11 -22.81 8.76
C ASN A 148 8.48 -23.49 8.95
N ALA A 149 9.57 -22.76 8.76
CA ALA A 149 10.91 -23.27 9.01
C ALA A 149 11.13 -23.60 10.48
N GLU A 150 10.67 -22.75 11.39
CA GLU A 150 10.75 -22.98 12.84
C GLU A 150 10.01 -24.25 13.25
N LYS A 151 8.79 -24.47 12.74
CA LYS A 151 8.04 -25.71 12.96
C LYS A 151 8.79 -26.94 12.48
N LEU A 152 9.34 -26.86 11.24
CA LEU A 152 10.11 -27.96 10.67
C LEU A 152 11.36 -28.29 11.50
N VAL A 153 12.07 -27.27 12.00
CA VAL A 153 13.22 -27.47 12.90
C VAL A 153 12.79 -28.14 14.19
N GLY A 154 11.65 -27.73 14.76
CA GLY A 154 11.09 -28.38 15.94
C GLY A 154 10.78 -29.85 15.72
N ASP A 155 10.09 -30.21 14.64
CA ASP A 155 9.73 -31.57 14.26
C ASP A 155 10.99 -32.44 14.02
N LEU A 156 11.97 -31.91 13.27
CA LEU A 156 13.22 -32.61 13.01
C LEU A 156 14.03 -32.83 14.28
N THR A 157 14.05 -31.87 15.21
CA THR A 157 14.72 -31.99 16.48
C THR A 157 14.09 -33.09 17.34
N LEU A 158 12.77 -33.22 17.34
CA LEU A 158 12.05 -34.26 18.04
C LEU A 158 12.39 -35.65 17.45
N ILE A 159 12.37 -35.79 16.11
CA ILE A 159 12.73 -37.04 15.42
C ILE A 159 14.19 -37.41 15.72
N TYR A 160 15.11 -36.44 15.66
CA TYR A 160 16.52 -36.65 15.98
C TYR A 160 16.72 -37.16 17.40
N ASN A 161 16.10 -36.51 18.38
CA ASN A 161 16.23 -36.93 19.79
C ASN A 161 15.63 -38.33 20.01
N LYS A 162 14.50 -38.65 19.40
CA LYS A 162 13.90 -40.00 19.46
C LYS A 162 14.83 -41.05 18.85
N SER A 163 15.39 -40.77 17.68
CA SER A 163 16.36 -41.67 17.01
C SER A 163 17.63 -41.87 17.85
N ARG A 164 18.17 -40.79 18.43
CA ARG A 164 19.32 -40.85 19.33
C ARG A 164 19.05 -41.71 20.55
N GLN A 165 17.91 -41.52 21.20
CA GLN A 165 17.53 -42.34 22.35
C GLN A 165 17.36 -43.83 21.99
N ALA A 166 16.75 -44.12 20.83
CA ALA A 166 16.61 -45.47 20.33
C ALA A 166 17.96 -46.15 20.03
N ALA A 167 18.92 -45.39 19.45
CA ALA A 167 20.27 -45.88 19.21
C ALA A 167 20.99 -46.22 20.53
N ILE A 168 20.98 -45.30 21.49
CA ILE A 168 21.57 -45.51 22.82
C ILE A 168 20.97 -46.72 23.53
N THR A 169 19.63 -46.84 23.47
CA THR A 169 18.94 -47.99 24.08
C THR A 169 19.35 -49.29 23.43
N ARG A 170 19.51 -49.35 22.12
CA ARG A 170 19.99 -50.54 21.37
C ARG A 170 21.40 -50.91 21.79
N GLU A 171 22.32 -49.96 21.87
CA GLU A 171 23.69 -50.19 22.28
C GLU A 171 23.74 -50.78 23.71
N ILE A 172 22.93 -50.24 24.64
CA ILE A 172 22.85 -50.78 26.02
C ILE A 172 22.35 -52.23 26.02
N ILE A 173 21.29 -52.49 25.23
CA ILE A 173 20.73 -53.86 25.12
C ILE A 173 21.75 -54.84 24.55
N GLU A 174 22.49 -54.43 23.52
CA GLU A 174 23.55 -55.26 22.89
C GLU A 174 24.68 -55.58 23.87
N ILE A 175 25.13 -54.57 24.71
CA ILE A 175 26.14 -54.77 25.74
C ILE A 175 25.64 -55.70 26.82
N THR A 176 24.43 -55.51 27.33
CA THR A 176 23.85 -56.34 28.41
C THR A 176 23.62 -57.78 27.96
N ALA A 177 23.09 -57.96 26.72
CA ALA A 177 22.92 -59.31 26.15
C ALA A 177 24.28 -60.03 25.92
N GLY A 178 25.33 -59.27 25.51
CA GLY A 178 26.67 -59.82 25.39
C GLY A 178 27.31 -60.22 26.75
N ALA A 179 26.99 -59.51 27.82
CA ALA A 179 27.45 -59.85 29.16
C ALA A 179 26.76 -61.04 29.83
N GLU A 180 25.52 -61.38 29.39
CA GLU A 180 24.79 -62.55 29.90
C GLU A 180 25.25 -63.87 29.22
N VAL A 181 25.98 -63.81 28.16
CA VAL A 181 26.48 -64.99 27.38
C VAL A 181 27.89 -65.41 27.84
N LEU A 182 28.57 -64.58 28.64
CA LEU A 182 29.87 -64.87 29.27
C LEU A 182 29.72 -65.40 30.71
#